data_c6dd6a95c14723af79940f603d5b1e87
#
_entry.id   c6dd6a95c14723af79940f603d5b1e87
#
_cell.length_a   1.000
_cell.length_b   1.000
_cell.length_c   1.000
_cell.angle_alpha   90.00
_cell.angle_beta   90.00
_cell.angle_gamma   90.00
#
_symmetry.space_group_name_H-M   'P 1'
#
loop_
_entity.id
_entity.type
_entity.pdbx_description
1 polymer ?
#
loop_
_entity_poly.entity_id
_entity_poly.type
_entity_poly.pdbx_seq_one_letter_code
_entity_poly.pdbx_strand_id
1 'polypeptide(L)'
;DVERSRGLGDVYKRQINMRVVIQRVSHASVTIEGVCKSAIKEGFMILVGIEEADTQEDADWLCKKIIGLRVFDDENGVMNKSILEVGGNILVISQFTLHASTKKGNRPSYIRAAKHDVAIPLYNYFCQELSIGLGKEVGTGEFGADMKVELLNNGPVTICMDTKNKE
;
A
#
# COMPACT_ATOMS: atom_id res chain seq x y z
N ASP A 1 -9.49 -33.82 10.93
CA ASP A 1 -10.93 -33.63 10.81
C ASP A 1 -11.23 -32.33 10.06
N VAL A 2 -12.45 -32.22 9.57
CA VAL A 2 -12.86 -31.08 8.75
C VAL A 2 -12.77 -29.78 9.56
N GLU A 3 -13.21 -29.82 10.80
CA GLU A 3 -13.19 -28.66 11.67
C GLU A 3 -11.75 -28.21 11.96
N ARG A 4 -10.89 -29.17 12.23
CA ARG A 4 -9.49 -28.91 12.48
C ARG A 4 -8.77 -28.38 11.24
N SER A 5 -9.05 -28.98 10.08
CA SER A 5 -8.50 -28.54 8.81
C SER A 5 -8.97 -27.14 8.49
N ARG A 6 -10.23 -26.86 8.78
CA ARG A 6 -10.80 -25.53 8.58
C ARG A 6 -10.14 -24.52 9.52
N GLY A 7 -9.92 -24.89 10.77
CA GLY A 7 -9.22 -24.03 11.72
C GLY A 7 -7.81 -23.74 11.30
N LEU A 8 -7.08 -24.72 10.79
CA LEU A 8 -5.74 -24.53 10.27
C LEU A 8 -5.76 -23.63 9.04
N GLY A 9 -6.72 -23.83 8.15
CA GLY A 9 -6.89 -23.00 6.98
C GLY A 9 -7.19 -21.55 7.34
N ASP A 10 -8.03 -21.35 8.34
CA ASP A 10 -8.38 -20.01 8.82
C ASP A 10 -7.18 -19.31 9.46
N VAL A 11 -6.38 -20.04 10.26
CA VAL A 11 -5.16 -19.50 10.84
C VAL A 11 -4.19 -19.12 9.72
N TYR A 12 -4.03 -19.99 8.74
CA TYR A 12 -3.16 -19.75 7.61
C TYR A 12 -3.61 -18.51 6.83
N LYS A 13 -4.89 -18.41 6.53
CA LYS A 13 -5.47 -17.26 5.84
C LYS A 13 -5.27 -15.97 6.62
N ARG A 14 -5.34 -16.03 7.94
CA ARG A 14 -5.12 -14.85 8.78
C ARG A 14 -3.67 -14.37 8.74
N GLN A 15 -2.74 -15.23 8.28
CA GLN A 15 -1.33 -14.85 8.14
C GLN A 15 -1.04 -14.19 6.79
N ILE A 16 -1.95 -14.32 5.82
CA ILE A 16 -1.82 -13.70 4.50
C ILE A 16 -2.53 -12.36 4.56
N ASN A 17 -1.77 -11.29 4.74
CA ASN A 17 -2.37 -9.99 4.99
C ASN A 17 -1.47 -8.85 4.53
N MET A 18 -1.51 -8.60 3.23
CA MET A 18 -0.85 -7.43 2.69
C MET A 18 -1.78 -6.23 2.83
N ARG A 19 -1.30 -5.16 3.42
CA ARG A 19 -2.09 -3.97 3.71
C ARG A 19 -1.57 -2.76 2.97
N VAL A 20 -2.51 -1.92 2.53
CA VAL A 20 -2.17 -0.60 1.99
C VAL A 20 -3.05 0.45 2.64
N VAL A 21 -2.47 1.63 2.81
CA VAL A 21 -3.21 2.85 3.15
C VAL A 21 -2.98 3.81 1.99
N ILE A 22 -4.06 4.19 1.34
CA ILE A 22 -4.05 5.01 0.14
C ILE A 22 -4.58 6.38 0.49
N GLN A 23 -3.82 7.43 0.17
CA GLN A 23 -4.28 8.80 0.34
C GLN A 23 -4.29 9.50 -1.01
N ARG A 24 -5.41 10.11 -1.33
CA ARG A 24 -5.52 10.95 -2.52
C ARG A 24 -4.82 12.27 -2.22
N VAL A 25 -3.87 12.64 -3.07
CA VAL A 25 -3.03 13.80 -2.82
C VAL A 25 -3.03 14.77 -3.99
N SER A 26 -2.80 16.05 -3.69
CA SER A 26 -2.49 17.06 -4.69
C SER A 26 -1.02 17.00 -5.06
N HIS A 27 -0.17 16.64 -4.11
CA HIS A 27 1.25 16.35 -4.31
C HIS A 27 1.77 15.54 -3.14
N ALA A 28 2.87 14.84 -3.35
CA ALA A 28 3.57 14.12 -2.29
C ALA A 28 5.04 13.97 -2.67
N SER A 29 5.89 13.83 -1.66
CA SER A 29 7.32 13.62 -1.88
C SER A 29 7.92 12.82 -0.75
N VAL A 30 9.06 12.17 -1.04
CA VAL A 30 9.86 11.49 -0.02
C VAL A 30 11.29 11.97 -0.11
N THR A 31 11.84 12.33 1.06
CA THR A 31 13.20 12.85 1.20
C THR A 31 14.00 11.89 2.09
N ILE A 32 15.22 11.57 1.65
CA ILE A 32 16.14 10.69 2.37
C ILE A 32 17.46 11.44 2.48
N GLU A 33 17.94 11.59 3.72
CA GLU A 33 19.18 12.31 4.00
C GLU A 33 19.25 13.68 3.34
N GLY A 34 18.13 14.42 3.40
CA GLY A 34 18.05 15.78 2.86
C GLY A 34 17.88 15.86 1.35
N VAL A 35 17.82 14.72 0.65
CA VAL A 35 17.68 14.69 -0.81
C VAL A 35 16.30 14.14 -1.17
N CYS A 36 15.58 14.84 -2.03
CA CYS A 36 14.29 14.37 -2.53
C CYS A 36 14.50 13.17 -3.44
N LYS A 37 14.03 12.00 -3.01
CA LYS A 37 14.15 10.74 -3.76
C LYS A 37 13.10 10.64 -4.87
N SER A 38 11.87 11.03 -4.55
CA SER A 38 10.74 10.97 -5.48
C SER A 38 9.72 12.04 -5.11
N ALA A 39 9.04 12.56 -6.12
CA ALA A 39 7.95 13.50 -5.93
C ALA A 39 6.89 13.28 -6.98
N ILE A 40 5.63 13.46 -6.60
CA ILE A 40 4.50 13.36 -7.51
C ILE A 40 3.57 14.56 -7.34
N LYS A 41 2.78 14.82 -8.36
CA LYS A 41 1.67 15.78 -8.31
C LYS A 41 0.39 15.02 -7.96
N GLU A 42 -0.74 15.36 -8.55
CA GLU A 42 -2.02 14.70 -8.25
C GLU A 42 -1.94 13.19 -8.40
N GLY A 43 -2.51 12.47 -7.45
CA GLY A 43 -2.56 11.02 -7.49
C GLY A 43 -2.72 10.41 -6.12
N PHE A 44 -2.00 9.30 -5.89
CA PHE A 44 -2.00 8.57 -4.62
C PHE A 44 -0.63 8.56 -3.97
N MET A 45 -0.63 8.76 -2.65
CA MET A 45 0.48 8.33 -1.80
C MET A 45 0.03 7.05 -1.10
N ILE A 46 0.78 5.98 -1.27
CA ILE A 46 0.42 4.65 -0.77
C ILE A 46 1.46 4.16 0.22
N LEU A 47 1.00 3.79 1.41
CA LEU A 47 1.81 3.06 2.38
C LEU A 47 1.49 1.57 2.21
N VAL A 48 2.51 0.73 2.13
CA VAL A 48 2.32 -0.71 1.97
C VAL A 48 3.06 -1.48 3.04
N GLY A 49 2.34 -2.39 3.69
CA GLY A 49 2.88 -3.30 4.71
C GLY A 49 2.76 -4.74 4.25
N ILE A 50 3.79 -5.53 4.48
CA ILE A 50 3.89 -6.91 4.01
C ILE A 50 4.08 -7.84 5.20
N GLU A 51 3.34 -8.95 5.22
CA GLU A 51 3.52 -10.04 6.18
C GLU A 51 4.28 -11.19 5.53
N GLU A 52 4.82 -12.07 6.37
CA GLU A 52 5.71 -13.16 5.93
C GLU A 52 5.06 -14.09 4.92
N ALA A 53 3.76 -14.35 5.04
CA ALA A 53 3.04 -15.28 4.17
C ALA A 53 2.45 -14.63 2.93
N ASP A 54 2.65 -13.34 2.72
CA ASP A 54 2.13 -12.64 1.56
C ASP A 54 2.80 -13.12 0.27
N THR A 55 2.05 -13.09 -0.82
CA THR A 55 2.49 -13.59 -2.12
C THR A 55 2.25 -12.58 -3.22
N GLN A 56 2.77 -12.89 -4.40
CA GLN A 56 2.54 -12.06 -5.60
C GLN A 56 1.04 -11.95 -5.93
N GLU A 57 0.26 -12.97 -5.60
CA GLU A 57 -1.18 -12.96 -5.80
C GLU A 57 -1.85 -11.85 -4.99
N ASP A 58 -1.40 -11.64 -3.75
CA ASP A 58 -1.87 -10.53 -2.90
C ASP A 58 -1.54 -9.19 -3.54
N ALA A 59 -0.32 -9.05 -4.02
CA ALA A 59 0.13 -7.82 -4.70
C ALA A 59 -0.70 -7.57 -5.96
N ASP A 60 -0.93 -8.60 -6.76
CA ASP A 60 -1.73 -8.48 -7.99
C ASP A 60 -3.13 -7.97 -7.70
N TRP A 61 -3.77 -8.55 -6.68
CA TRP A 61 -5.13 -8.14 -6.30
C TRP A 61 -5.17 -6.66 -5.88
N LEU A 62 -4.22 -6.24 -5.05
CA LEU A 62 -4.14 -4.85 -4.59
C LEU A 62 -3.86 -3.90 -5.75
N CYS A 63 -2.92 -4.23 -6.61
CA CYS A 63 -2.58 -3.37 -7.75
C CYS A 63 -3.78 -3.14 -8.65
N LYS A 64 -4.51 -4.20 -8.95
CA LYS A 64 -5.70 -4.11 -9.78
C LYS A 64 -6.77 -3.24 -9.14
N LYS A 65 -6.98 -3.38 -7.85
CA LYS A 65 -7.95 -2.56 -7.11
C LYS A 65 -7.52 -1.09 -7.09
N ILE A 66 -6.26 -0.82 -6.81
CA ILE A 66 -5.75 0.56 -6.73
C ILE A 66 -5.95 1.29 -8.06
N ILE A 67 -5.57 0.65 -9.17
CA ILE A 67 -5.68 1.27 -10.49
C ILE A 67 -7.15 1.51 -10.87
N GLY A 68 -8.05 0.64 -10.40
CA GLY A 68 -9.48 0.74 -10.72
C GLY A 68 -10.31 1.59 -9.75
N LEU A 69 -9.74 2.05 -8.65
CA LEU A 69 -10.49 2.85 -7.68
C LEU A 69 -11.02 4.13 -8.30
N ARG A 70 -12.31 4.38 -8.11
CA ARG A 70 -13.00 5.53 -8.69
C ARG A 70 -13.20 6.59 -7.61
N VAL A 71 -12.10 7.26 -7.24
CA VAL A 71 -12.07 8.20 -6.10
C VAL A 71 -11.64 9.61 -6.51
N PHE A 72 -11.50 9.87 -7.78
CA PHE A 72 -11.22 11.22 -8.28
C PHE A 72 -12.50 11.84 -8.79
N ASP A 73 -12.65 13.15 -8.57
CA ASP A 73 -13.88 13.86 -8.92
C ASP A 73 -14.05 13.96 -10.43
N ASP A 74 -15.30 13.76 -10.88
CA ASP A 74 -15.68 14.03 -12.25
C ASP A 74 -16.11 15.50 -12.40
N GLU A 75 -16.67 15.85 -13.56
CA GLU A 75 -17.10 17.22 -13.87
C GLU A 75 -18.17 17.72 -12.90
N ASN A 76 -18.89 16.82 -12.26
CA ASN A 76 -19.99 17.15 -11.33
C ASN A 76 -19.54 17.11 -9.86
N GLY A 77 -18.25 16.94 -9.60
CA GLY A 77 -17.72 16.87 -8.26
C GLY A 77 -18.01 15.54 -7.56
N VAL A 78 -18.32 14.49 -8.31
CA VAL A 78 -18.61 13.16 -7.77
C VAL A 78 -17.39 12.27 -7.94
N MET A 79 -17.04 11.52 -6.89
CA MET A 79 -15.92 10.56 -6.95
C MET A 79 -16.29 9.42 -7.90
N ASN A 80 -15.85 9.51 -9.12
CA ASN A 80 -16.26 8.62 -10.20
C ASN A 80 -15.12 8.23 -11.14
N LYS A 81 -14.03 8.96 -11.15
CA LYS A 81 -12.90 8.70 -12.06
C LYS A 81 -11.79 7.95 -11.38
N SER A 82 -11.11 7.09 -12.17
CA SER A 82 -9.92 6.38 -11.72
C SER A 82 -8.68 7.25 -11.89
N ILE A 83 -7.57 6.79 -11.31
CA ILE A 83 -6.28 7.47 -11.45
C ILE A 83 -5.83 7.54 -12.92
N LEU A 84 -6.18 6.53 -13.72
CA LEU A 84 -5.87 6.53 -15.15
C LEU A 84 -6.61 7.64 -15.88
N GLU A 85 -7.87 7.85 -15.55
CA GLU A 85 -8.69 8.85 -16.21
C GLU A 85 -8.21 10.28 -15.92
N VAL A 86 -7.66 10.52 -14.73
CA VAL A 86 -7.16 11.86 -14.37
C VAL A 86 -5.67 12.02 -14.67
N GLY A 87 -5.02 10.98 -15.18
CA GLY A 87 -3.59 11.05 -15.48
C GLY A 87 -2.71 11.21 -14.26
N GLY A 88 -3.13 10.65 -13.13
CA GLY A 88 -2.44 10.81 -11.86
C GLY A 88 -1.16 9.97 -11.75
N ASN A 89 -0.41 10.24 -10.70
CA ASN A 89 0.81 9.51 -10.36
C ASN A 89 0.66 8.78 -9.03
N ILE A 90 1.58 7.88 -8.74
CA ILE A 90 1.59 7.12 -7.49
C ILE A 90 2.97 7.21 -6.85
N LEU A 91 2.99 7.46 -5.54
CA LEU A 91 4.19 7.37 -4.71
C LEU A 91 3.97 6.24 -3.72
N VAL A 92 4.84 5.22 -3.74
CA VAL A 92 4.72 4.02 -2.90
C VAL A 92 5.81 4.01 -1.85
N ILE A 93 5.40 3.94 -0.59
CA ILE A 93 6.31 3.92 0.56
C ILE A 93 6.09 2.62 1.34
N SER A 94 7.15 1.86 1.59
CA SER A 94 7.06 0.69 2.44
C SER A 94 6.86 1.13 3.89
N GLN A 95 5.94 0.46 4.61
CA GLN A 95 5.57 0.83 5.96
C GLN A 95 5.26 -0.43 6.77
N PHE A 96 6.28 -1.03 7.41
CA PHE A 96 6.09 -2.25 8.18
C PHE A 96 5.19 -2.03 9.41
N THR A 97 5.13 -0.79 9.91
CA THR A 97 4.31 -0.48 11.09
C THR A 97 2.81 -0.61 10.84
N LEU A 98 2.38 -0.82 9.60
CA LEU A 98 0.98 -1.16 9.31
C LEU A 98 0.58 -2.49 9.93
N HIS A 99 1.56 -3.34 10.27
CA HIS A 99 1.34 -4.62 10.94
C HIS A 99 1.68 -4.56 12.43
N ALA A 100 1.66 -3.37 13.02
CA ALA A 100 1.88 -3.21 14.44
C ALA A 100 0.73 -3.84 15.23
N SER A 101 1.08 -4.51 16.31
CA SER A 101 0.10 -4.96 17.30
C SER A 101 0.27 -4.14 18.57
N THR A 102 -0.82 -3.52 19.01
CA THR A 102 -0.84 -2.73 20.23
C THR A 102 -1.69 -3.39 21.31
N LYS A 103 -1.97 -4.68 21.13
CA LYS A 103 -2.86 -5.43 22.01
C LYS A 103 -2.32 -5.56 23.44
N LYS A 104 -1.00 -5.63 23.60
CA LYS A 104 -0.36 -5.80 24.90
C LYS A 104 0.53 -4.59 25.22
N GLY A 105 -0.06 -3.59 25.88
CA GLY A 105 0.70 -2.43 26.32
C GLY A 105 0.90 -1.39 25.22
N ASN A 106 1.71 -0.39 25.56
CA ASN A 106 1.88 0.80 24.71
C ASN A 106 3.05 0.72 23.75
N ARG A 107 3.87 -0.31 23.86
CA ARG A 107 4.96 -0.55 22.94
C ARG A 107 4.48 -1.47 21.82
N PRO A 108 4.36 -0.98 20.58
CA PRO A 108 3.85 -1.83 19.50
C PRO A 108 4.78 -3.01 19.24
N SER A 109 4.19 -4.15 18.90
CA SER A 109 4.93 -5.32 18.43
C SER A 109 4.84 -5.38 16.91
N TYR A 110 5.96 -5.67 16.27
CA TYR A 110 6.04 -5.78 14.81
C TYR A 110 6.34 -7.21 14.35
N ILE A 111 6.04 -8.18 15.21
CA ILE A 111 6.34 -9.59 14.93
C ILE A 111 5.67 -10.12 13.67
N ARG A 112 4.55 -9.51 13.26
CA ARG A 112 3.81 -9.92 12.07
C ARG A 112 4.40 -9.39 10.78
N ALA A 113 5.22 -8.34 10.84
CA ALA A 113 5.82 -7.75 9.65
C ALA A 113 6.84 -8.70 9.05
N ALA A 114 6.85 -8.80 7.72
CA ALA A 114 7.81 -9.64 7.01
C ALA A 114 9.23 -9.11 7.20
N LYS A 115 10.18 -10.04 7.20
CA LYS A 115 11.60 -9.70 7.19
C LYS A 115 12.01 -9.23 5.79
N HIS A 116 13.18 -8.61 5.70
CA HIS A 116 13.65 -7.98 4.47
C HIS A 116 13.77 -8.96 3.30
N ASP A 117 14.14 -10.20 3.55
CA ASP A 117 14.30 -11.21 2.51
C ASP A 117 12.97 -11.57 1.82
N VAL A 118 11.85 -11.39 2.50
CA VAL A 118 10.51 -11.57 1.92
C VAL A 118 9.93 -10.24 1.46
N ALA A 119 10.07 -9.20 2.28
CA ALA A 119 9.42 -7.92 2.05
C ALA A 119 9.97 -7.18 0.84
N ILE A 120 11.29 -7.16 0.65
CA ILE A 120 11.89 -6.37 -0.44
C ILE A 120 11.51 -6.90 -1.82
N PRO A 121 11.62 -8.21 -2.12
CA PRO A 121 11.20 -8.70 -3.42
C PRO A 121 9.72 -8.46 -3.71
N LEU A 122 8.87 -8.64 -2.71
CA LEU A 122 7.43 -8.45 -2.90
C LEU A 122 7.07 -6.96 -3.05
N TYR A 123 7.74 -6.09 -2.30
CA TYR A 123 7.58 -4.66 -2.46
C TYR A 123 7.97 -4.22 -3.87
N ASN A 124 9.10 -4.70 -4.37
CA ASN A 124 9.57 -4.39 -5.72
C ASN A 124 8.58 -4.90 -6.78
N TYR A 125 8.06 -6.10 -6.58
CA TYR A 125 7.05 -6.67 -7.46
C TYR A 125 5.78 -5.81 -7.47
N PHE A 126 5.33 -5.39 -6.29
CA PHE A 126 4.14 -4.53 -6.14
C PHE A 126 4.33 -3.22 -6.91
N CYS A 127 5.48 -2.56 -6.75
CA CYS A 127 5.77 -1.32 -7.45
C CYS A 127 5.83 -1.52 -8.96
N GLN A 128 6.41 -2.63 -9.41
CA GLN A 128 6.49 -2.96 -10.84
C GLN A 128 5.10 -3.17 -11.42
N GLU A 129 4.25 -3.94 -10.74
CA GLU A 129 2.89 -4.19 -11.21
C GLU A 129 2.03 -2.93 -11.21
N LEU A 130 2.19 -2.06 -10.21
CA LEU A 130 1.52 -0.76 -10.21
C LEU A 130 1.97 0.07 -11.40
N SER A 131 3.26 0.07 -11.71
CA SER A 131 3.80 0.84 -12.84
C SER A 131 3.23 0.34 -14.16
N ILE A 132 3.11 -0.98 -14.31
CA ILE A 132 2.51 -1.57 -15.51
C ILE A 132 1.05 -1.14 -15.64
N GLY A 133 0.27 -1.26 -14.58
CA GLY A 133 -1.14 -0.89 -14.58
C GLY A 133 -1.37 0.61 -14.78
N LEU A 134 -0.48 1.44 -14.24
CA LEU A 134 -0.57 2.89 -14.36
C LEU A 134 -0.11 3.38 -15.72
N GLY A 135 0.75 2.62 -16.41
CA GLY A 135 1.31 3.02 -17.68
C GLY A 135 2.50 3.97 -17.58
N LYS A 136 3.03 4.14 -16.38
CA LYS A 136 4.24 4.93 -16.12
C LYS A 136 4.84 4.50 -14.79
N GLU A 137 6.11 4.81 -14.61
CA GLU A 137 6.83 4.41 -13.40
C GLU A 137 6.28 5.12 -12.16
N VAL A 138 6.01 4.35 -11.10
CA VAL A 138 5.60 4.92 -9.81
C VAL A 138 6.84 5.47 -9.08
N GLY A 139 6.63 6.50 -8.26
CA GLY A 139 7.67 6.98 -7.37
C GLY A 139 7.83 6.04 -6.20
N THR A 140 9.04 5.90 -5.70
CA THR A 140 9.32 5.03 -4.55
C THR A 140 10.29 5.71 -3.59
N GLY A 141 10.23 5.25 -2.32
CA GLY A 141 11.27 5.58 -1.35
C GLY A 141 12.39 4.54 -1.41
N GLU A 142 13.04 4.32 -0.28
CA GLU A 142 14.07 3.31 -0.12
C GLU A 142 13.68 2.43 1.05
N PHE A 143 13.60 1.13 0.84
CA PHE A 143 13.19 0.20 1.87
C PHE A 143 14.18 0.23 3.03
N GLY A 144 13.65 0.42 4.25
CA GLY A 144 14.47 0.44 5.46
C GLY A 144 15.15 1.77 5.77
N ALA A 145 15.05 2.76 4.90
CA ALA A 145 15.65 4.08 5.14
C ALA A 145 14.78 4.94 6.06
N ASP A 146 15.41 5.93 6.68
CA ASP A 146 14.66 6.98 7.37
C ASP A 146 14.13 7.94 6.32
N MET A 147 12.83 7.93 6.12
CA MET A 147 12.17 8.70 5.07
C MET A 147 11.31 9.81 5.66
N LYS A 148 11.46 11.01 5.10
CA LYS A 148 10.57 12.13 5.40
C LYS A 148 9.55 12.20 4.27
N VAL A 149 8.31 11.87 4.58
CA VAL A 149 7.23 11.83 3.59
C VAL A 149 6.33 13.03 3.80
N GLU A 150 6.25 13.86 2.78
CA GLU A 150 5.41 15.06 2.81
C GLU A 150 4.31 14.91 1.77
N LEU A 151 3.11 15.32 2.13
CA LEU A 151 1.97 15.20 1.22
C LEU A 151 0.92 16.26 1.54
N LEU A 152 0.14 16.61 0.53
CA LEU A 152 -1.08 17.38 0.71
C LEU A 152 -2.26 16.49 0.42
N ASN A 153 -2.94 16.06 1.47
CA ASN A 153 -4.10 15.18 1.35
C ASN A 153 -5.28 15.98 0.79
N ASN A 154 -5.84 15.48 -0.28
CA ASN A 154 -6.88 16.19 -1.01
C ASN A 154 -8.26 15.58 -0.73
N GLY A 155 -9.07 16.33 0.02
CA GLY A 155 -10.42 15.91 0.33
C GLY A 155 -10.82 16.02 1.79
N PRO A 156 -10.23 15.33 2.78
CA PRO A 156 -9.29 14.21 2.65
C PRO A 156 -9.98 12.94 2.16
N VAL A 157 -9.24 12.12 1.46
CA VAL A 157 -9.69 10.79 1.05
C VAL A 157 -8.60 9.80 1.40
N THR A 158 -8.91 8.89 2.32
CA THR A 158 -8.01 7.86 2.81
C THR A 158 -8.72 6.51 2.75
N ILE A 159 -8.11 5.54 2.07
CA ILE A 159 -8.70 4.21 1.89
C ILE A 159 -7.71 3.18 2.38
N CYS A 160 -8.18 2.29 3.25
CA CYS A 160 -7.40 1.16 3.74
C CYS A 160 -7.90 -0.10 3.05
N MET A 161 -6.97 -0.87 2.49
CA MET A 161 -7.30 -2.17 1.89
C MET A 161 -6.37 -3.24 2.43
N ASP A 162 -6.87 -4.44 2.46
CA ASP A 162 -6.26 -5.56 3.15
C ASP A 162 -6.65 -6.83 2.41
N THR A 163 -5.66 -7.63 2.00
CA THR A 163 -5.94 -8.83 1.19
C THR A 163 -6.63 -9.94 1.99
N LYS A 164 -6.58 -9.86 3.29
CA LYS A 164 -7.25 -10.81 4.18
C LYS A 164 -8.72 -10.42 4.39
N ASN A 165 -9.01 -9.14 4.41
CA ASN A 165 -10.35 -8.61 4.67
C ASN A 165 -10.75 -7.72 3.49
N LYS A 166 -11.15 -8.39 2.42
CA LYS A 166 -11.49 -7.73 1.13
C LYS A 166 -12.90 -7.17 1.18
N GLU A 167 -13.05 -6.01 1.79
CA GLU A 167 -14.33 -5.31 1.88
C GLU A 167 -14.51 -4.29 0.77
#